data_4fe4c8b37703ad4ea82a71d53ed78d62
#
_entry.id   4fe4c8b37703ad4ea82a71d53ed78d62
#
_cell.length_a   1.000
_cell.length_b   1.000
_cell.length_c   1.000
_cell.angle_alpha   90.00
_cell.angle_beta   90.00
_cell.angle_gamma   90.00
#
_symmetry.space_group_name_H-M   'P 1'
#
loop_
_entity.id
_entity.type
_entity.pdbx_description
1 polymer ?
#
loop_
_entity_poly.entity_id
_entity_poly.type
_entity_poly.pdbx_seq_one_letter_code
_entity_poly.pdbx_strand_id
1 'polypeptide(L)'
;PVERDLILRAGPPTGIFGPYKAYPEFVTLKALETSTVPVPRVYWYSDDTSILGAPFFVCDLVPGEAPIPWTHDGGPAFDEERRVLLGTQFVGALAALHGFEWQTIPVATIDGTKDVRRTAVDQVDHWLDLLGRWSPDRVPMLELAAAWLRENAPVASRISITHGDYRIGNFLEVDGRITAILDWELVRLGADITAVEQRAA
;
A
#
# COMPACT_ATOMS: atom_id res chain seq x y z
N PRO A 1 10.22 -25.20 -22.90
CA PRO A 1 9.29 -24.45 -22.10
C PRO A 1 10.00 -24.03 -20.81
N VAL A 2 9.91 -22.76 -20.44
CA VAL A 2 10.39 -22.29 -19.14
C VAL A 2 9.20 -22.45 -18.20
N GLU A 3 9.31 -23.36 -17.23
CA GLU A 3 8.36 -23.46 -16.12
C GLU A 3 8.51 -22.20 -15.25
N ARG A 4 7.40 -21.59 -14.89
CA ARG A 4 7.35 -20.45 -13.98
C ARG A 4 6.28 -20.69 -12.95
N ASP A 5 6.61 -20.44 -11.70
CA ASP A 5 5.64 -20.40 -10.63
C ASP A 5 4.97 -19.01 -10.61
N LEU A 6 3.65 -19.01 -10.61
CA LEU A 6 2.85 -17.80 -10.65
C LEU A 6 1.85 -17.78 -9.49
N ILE A 7 1.52 -16.60 -9.03
CA ILE A 7 0.46 -16.35 -8.06
C ILE A 7 -0.77 -15.81 -8.77
N LEU A 8 -1.92 -16.40 -8.51
CA LEU A 8 -3.23 -15.85 -8.85
C LEU A 8 -3.74 -15.06 -7.65
N ARG A 9 -3.88 -13.74 -7.82
CA ARG A 9 -4.44 -12.84 -6.82
C ARG A 9 -5.90 -12.58 -7.15
N ALA A 10 -6.81 -13.08 -6.32
CA ALA A 10 -8.24 -12.79 -6.38
C ALA A 10 -8.71 -12.44 -4.97
N GLY A 11 -9.47 -11.38 -4.84
CA GLY A 11 -9.99 -10.97 -3.55
C GLY A 11 -11.41 -11.49 -3.29
N PRO A 12 -11.81 -11.57 -2.02
CA PRO A 12 -13.19 -11.92 -1.69
C PRO A 12 -14.15 -10.81 -2.15
N PRO A 13 -15.40 -11.16 -2.49
CA PRO A 13 -16.42 -10.17 -2.89
C PRO A 13 -16.79 -9.21 -1.75
N THR A 14 -16.51 -9.61 -0.51
CA THR A 14 -16.75 -8.83 0.70
C THR A 14 -15.49 -8.83 1.56
N GLY A 15 -15.10 -7.68 2.08
CA GLY A 15 -13.93 -7.54 2.94
C GLY A 15 -14.07 -6.35 3.87
N ILE A 16 -13.13 -6.22 4.82
CA ILE A 16 -13.10 -5.13 5.79
C ILE A 16 -13.04 -3.77 5.09
N PHE A 17 -12.29 -3.67 4.00
CA PHE A 17 -12.11 -2.43 3.23
C PHE A 17 -13.12 -2.26 2.09
N GLY A 18 -14.17 -3.09 2.04
CA GLY A 18 -15.16 -3.13 0.96
C GLY A 18 -14.85 -4.23 -0.07
N PRO A 19 -15.53 -4.25 -1.21
CA PRO A 19 -15.22 -5.22 -2.26
C PRO A 19 -13.82 -4.98 -2.79
N TYR A 20 -13.05 -6.06 -2.92
CA TYR A 20 -11.70 -6.03 -3.46
C TYR A 20 -11.69 -5.52 -4.90
N LYS A 21 -10.81 -4.58 -5.18
CA LYS A 21 -10.61 -3.99 -6.51
C LYS A 21 -9.25 -4.44 -7.06
N ALA A 22 -9.22 -5.50 -7.86
CA ALA A 22 -7.97 -6.04 -8.42
C ALA A 22 -7.30 -5.08 -9.42
N TYR A 23 -8.07 -4.25 -10.13
CA TYR A 23 -7.53 -3.41 -11.20
C TYR A 23 -6.58 -2.29 -10.71
N PRO A 24 -6.90 -1.52 -9.66
CA PRO A 24 -5.96 -0.53 -9.09
C PRO A 24 -4.63 -1.16 -8.66
N GLU A 25 -4.65 -2.31 -8.02
CA GLU A 25 -3.46 -3.06 -7.63
C GLU A 25 -2.65 -3.48 -8.87
N PHE A 26 -3.31 -4.12 -9.85
CA PHE A 26 -2.68 -4.57 -11.10
C PHE A 26 -1.99 -3.43 -11.86
N VAL A 27 -2.68 -2.32 -12.10
CA VAL A 27 -2.10 -1.22 -12.90
C VAL A 27 -0.97 -0.49 -12.16
N THR A 28 -1.05 -0.42 -10.83
CA THR A 28 0.03 0.15 -10.02
C THR A 28 1.27 -0.74 -10.07
N LEU A 29 1.13 -2.03 -9.83
CA LEU A 29 2.23 -2.99 -9.93
C LEU A 29 2.84 -2.96 -11.35
N LYS A 30 1.99 -2.92 -12.38
CA LYS A 30 2.46 -2.86 -13.77
C LYS A 30 3.29 -1.62 -14.07
N ALA A 31 2.90 -0.47 -13.55
CA ALA A 31 3.66 0.77 -13.72
C ALA A 31 4.98 0.73 -12.94
N LEU A 32 4.96 0.21 -11.70
CA LEU A 32 6.12 0.12 -10.83
C LEU A 32 7.19 -0.88 -11.32
N GLU A 33 6.86 -1.80 -12.26
CA GLU A 33 7.85 -2.69 -12.90
C GLU A 33 9.01 -1.92 -13.56
N THR A 34 8.80 -0.67 -13.92
CA THR A 34 9.82 0.19 -14.55
C THR A 34 10.62 1.03 -13.55
N SER A 35 10.32 0.90 -12.27
CA SER A 35 10.93 1.66 -11.17
C SER A 35 11.96 0.83 -10.39
N THR A 36 12.54 1.45 -9.36
CA THR A 36 13.42 0.77 -8.39
C THR A 36 12.64 0.20 -7.20
N VAL A 37 11.31 0.39 -7.14
CA VAL A 37 10.46 -0.22 -6.11
C VAL A 37 10.39 -1.72 -6.39
N PRO A 38 10.80 -2.58 -5.45
CA PRO A 38 10.71 -4.02 -5.65
C PRO A 38 9.25 -4.47 -5.61
N VAL A 39 8.72 -4.92 -6.75
CA VAL A 39 7.34 -5.41 -6.90
C VAL A 39 7.30 -6.70 -7.70
N PRO A 40 6.31 -7.58 -7.49
CA PRO A 40 6.06 -8.70 -8.37
C PRO A 40 5.73 -8.22 -9.78
N ARG A 41 6.28 -8.86 -10.80
CA ARG A 41 5.87 -8.61 -12.17
C ARG A 41 4.47 -9.15 -12.41
N VAL A 42 3.59 -8.36 -13.04
CA VAL A 42 2.21 -8.76 -13.35
C VAL A 42 2.04 -9.06 -14.83
N TYR A 43 1.17 -10.03 -15.15
CA TYR A 43 1.00 -10.58 -16.51
C TYR A 43 -0.38 -10.36 -17.08
N TRP A 44 -1.43 -10.84 -16.37
CA TRP A 44 -2.79 -10.85 -16.86
C TRP A 44 -3.74 -10.31 -15.79
N TYR A 45 -4.75 -9.63 -16.23
CA TYR A 45 -5.87 -9.15 -15.42
C TYR A 45 -7.18 -9.54 -16.11
N SER A 46 -8.20 -9.87 -15.33
CA SER A 46 -9.57 -10.04 -15.79
C SER A 46 -10.56 -9.53 -14.74
N ASP A 47 -11.57 -8.81 -15.19
CA ASP A 47 -12.76 -8.43 -14.41
C ASP A 47 -13.97 -9.31 -14.72
N ASP A 48 -13.82 -10.30 -15.63
CA ASP A 48 -14.86 -11.26 -15.95
C ASP A 48 -15.04 -12.26 -14.80
N THR A 49 -16.06 -12.01 -13.98
CA THR A 49 -16.40 -12.85 -12.83
C THR A 49 -16.92 -14.23 -13.23
N SER A 50 -17.25 -14.45 -14.51
CA SER A 50 -17.68 -15.79 -14.97
C SER A 50 -16.54 -16.82 -14.97
N ILE A 51 -15.27 -16.36 -14.97
CA ILE A 51 -14.09 -17.22 -15.00
C ILE A 51 -13.81 -17.81 -13.62
N LEU A 52 -13.68 -16.95 -12.60
CA LEU A 52 -13.28 -17.36 -11.23
C LEU A 52 -14.21 -16.85 -10.12
N GLY A 53 -15.34 -16.27 -10.45
CA GLY A 53 -16.27 -15.71 -9.47
C GLY A 53 -15.90 -14.33 -8.93
N ALA A 54 -14.71 -13.84 -9.21
CA ALA A 54 -14.20 -12.53 -8.78
C ALA A 54 -13.20 -11.98 -9.79
N PRO A 55 -12.97 -10.64 -9.84
CA PRO A 55 -11.85 -10.05 -10.56
C PRO A 55 -10.52 -10.58 -10.01
N PHE A 56 -9.56 -10.80 -10.91
CA PHE A 56 -8.25 -11.35 -10.54
C PHE A 56 -7.13 -10.81 -11.43
N PHE A 57 -5.91 -10.98 -10.96
CA PHE A 57 -4.71 -10.85 -11.78
C PHE A 57 -3.69 -11.95 -11.46
N VAL A 58 -2.72 -12.11 -12.32
CA VAL A 58 -1.65 -13.09 -12.21
C VAL A 58 -0.32 -12.37 -12.18
N CYS A 59 0.53 -12.74 -11.23
CA CYS A 59 1.86 -12.18 -11.03
C CYS A 59 2.91 -13.27 -10.75
N ASP A 60 4.18 -12.88 -10.73
CA ASP A 60 5.28 -13.78 -10.33
C ASP A 60 5.12 -14.25 -8.88
N LEU A 61 5.46 -15.51 -8.62
CA LEU A 61 5.84 -15.96 -7.29
C LEU A 61 7.25 -15.44 -7.01
N VAL A 62 7.36 -14.38 -6.20
CA VAL A 62 8.66 -13.81 -5.82
C VAL A 62 9.26 -14.63 -4.67
N PRO A 63 10.54 -15.05 -4.77
CA PRO A 63 11.21 -15.73 -3.67
C PRO A 63 11.35 -14.84 -2.43
N GLY A 64 11.25 -15.46 -1.26
CA GLY A 64 11.48 -14.80 0.02
C GLY A 64 10.43 -15.13 1.06
N GLU A 65 10.69 -14.66 2.26
CA GLU A 65 9.79 -14.80 3.40
C GLU A 65 9.43 -13.42 3.95
N ALA A 66 8.21 -13.27 4.44
CA ALA A 66 7.81 -12.06 5.15
C ALA A 66 8.45 -12.08 6.54
N PRO A 67 9.33 -11.11 6.88
CA PRO A 67 10.04 -11.14 8.15
C PRO A 67 9.09 -10.82 9.30
N ILE A 68 9.28 -11.54 10.40
CA ILE A 68 8.64 -11.25 11.68
C ILE A 68 9.68 -10.54 12.55
N PRO A 69 9.45 -9.28 12.98
CA PRO A 69 10.48 -8.48 13.65
C PRO A 69 10.71 -8.83 15.12
N TRP A 70 9.95 -9.78 15.67
CA TRP A 70 10.08 -10.25 17.05
C TRP A 70 10.16 -11.78 17.10
N THR A 71 10.85 -12.29 18.11
CA THR A 71 10.90 -13.70 18.45
C THR A 71 9.65 -14.13 19.22
N HIS A 72 9.42 -15.44 19.37
CA HIS A 72 8.24 -15.96 20.10
C HIS A 72 8.19 -15.51 21.57
N ASP A 73 9.32 -15.23 22.17
CA ASP A 73 9.46 -14.69 23.55
C ASP A 73 9.39 -13.14 23.61
N GLY A 74 9.11 -12.48 22.47
CA GLY A 74 8.95 -11.03 22.36
C GLY A 74 10.27 -10.25 22.22
N GLY A 75 11.39 -10.94 22.07
CA GLY A 75 12.68 -10.31 21.77
C GLY A 75 12.80 -9.87 20.29
N PRO A 76 13.84 -9.09 19.93
CA PRO A 76 14.10 -8.72 18.54
C PRO A 76 14.56 -9.95 17.75
N ALA A 77 13.89 -10.22 16.61
CA ALA A 77 14.26 -11.32 15.73
C ALA A 77 15.50 -11.00 14.86
N PHE A 78 15.84 -9.71 14.72
CA PHE A 78 16.95 -9.25 13.89
C PHE A 78 18.04 -8.65 14.76
N ASP A 79 19.29 -8.98 14.44
CA ASP A 79 20.43 -8.24 14.96
C ASP A 79 20.46 -6.80 14.40
N GLU A 80 21.38 -6.00 14.91
CA GLU A 80 21.52 -4.59 14.52
C GLU A 80 21.84 -4.44 13.05
N GLU A 81 22.75 -5.26 12.53
CA GLU A 81 23.19 -5.19 11.14
C GLU A 81 22.02 -5.44 10.19
N ARG A 82 21.25 -6.50 10.40
CA ARG A 82 20.08 -6.84 9.59
C ARG A 82 18.99 -5.79 9.69
N ARG A 83 18.76 -5.20 10.88
CA ARG A 83 17.79 -4.10 11.05
C ARG A 83 18.18 -2.87 10.22
N VAL A 84 19.44 -2.47 10.27
CA VAL A 84 19.95 -1.33 9.49
C VAL A 84 19.87 -1.63 8.00
N LEU A 85 20.25 -2.82 7.58
CA LEU A 85 20.24 -3.24 6.17
C LEU A 85 18.82 -3.23 5.59
N LEU A 86 17.87 -3.93 6.23
CA LEU A 86 16.49 -3.99 5.78
C LEU A 86 15.79 -2.63 5.93
N GLY A 87 16.03 -1.90 7.02
CA GLY A 87 15.47 -0.57 7.26
C GLY A 87 15.88 0.43 6.17
N THR A 88 17.14 0.43 5.77
CA THR A 88 17.65 1.29 4.69
C THR A 88 16.96 0.98 3.36
N GLN A 89 16.81 -0.29 3.01
CA GLN A 89 16.12 -0.70 1.79
C GLN A 89 14.62 -0.38 1.85
N PHE A 90 13.99 -0.60 3.00
CA PHE A 90 12.57 -0.32 3.22
C PHE A 90 12.25 1.16 3.04
N VAL A 91 13.01 2.04 3.68
CA VAL A 91 12.86 3.50 3.53
C VAL A 91 13.22 3.94 2.11
N GLY A 92 14.26 3.36 1.50
CA GLY A 92 14.63 3.64 0.12
C GLY A 92 13.53 3.27 -0.88
N ALA A 93 12.88 2.13 -0.69
CA ALA A 93 11.75 1.71 -1.54
C ALA A 93 10.53 2.63 -1.37
N LEU A 94 10.25 3.09 -0.13
CA LEU A 94 9.19 4.08 0.12
C LEU A 94 9.49 5.42 -0.55
N ALA A 95 10.73 5.89 -0.47
CA ALA A 95 11.15 7.11 -1.13
C ALA A 95 11.04 7.01 -2.66
N ALA A 96 11.41 5.86 -3.24
CA ALA A 96 11.25 5.59 -4.65
C ALA A 96 9.77 5.55 -5.07
N LEU A 97 8.90 4.93 -4.26
CA LEU A 97 7.46 4.91 -4.48
C LEU A 97 6.87 6.32 -4.48
N HIS A 98 7.19 7.12 -3.48
CA HIS A 98 6.72 8.51 -3.39
C HIS A 98 7.33 9.40 -4.48
N GLY A 99 8.52 9.04 -4.98
CA GLY A 99 9.17 9.69 -6.11
C GLY A 99 8.64 9.31 -7.49
N PHE A 100 7.82 8.24 -7.57
CA PHE A 100 7.33 7.72 -8.84
C PHE A 100 6.37 8.69 -9.53
N GLU A 101 6.47 8.79 -10.86
CA GLU A 101 5.59 9.63 -11.67
C GLU A 101 4.24 8.95 -11.90
N TRP A 102 3.36 9.05 -10.92
CA TRP A 102 2.06 8.37 -10.88
C TRP A 102 1.13 8.75 -12.04
N GLN A 103 1.37 9.89 -12.72
CA GLN A 103 0.61 10.33 -13.88
C GLN A 103 0.69 9.37 -15.06
N THR A 104 1.68 8.47 -15.06
CA THR A 104 1.84 7.39 -16.05
C THR A 104 0.83 6.25 -15.86
N ILE A 105 0.19 6.18 -14.69
CA ILE A 105 -0.84 5.18 -14.39
C ILE A 105 -2.21 5.71 -14.86
N PRO A 106 -3.13 4.84 -15.30
CA PRO A 106 -4.51 5.23 -15.60
C PRO A 106 -5.22 5.74 -14.34
N VAL A 107 -5.10 7.04 -14.05
CA VAL A 107 -5.42 7.67 -12.77
C VAL A 107 -6.90 7.57 -12.37
N ALA A 108 -7.79 7.34 -13.33
CA ALA A 108 -9.22 7.15 -13.05
C ALA A 108 -9.52 5.88 -12.23
N THR A 109 -8.52 5.02 -12.03
CA THR A 109 -8.67 3.71 -11.39
C THR A 109 -8.14 3.66 -9.97
N ILE A 110 -7.31 4.65 -9.56
CA ILE A 110 -6.74 4.73 -8.22
C ILE A 110 -7.52 5.74 -7.40
N ASP A 111 -7.99 5.32 -6.22
CA ASP A 111 -8.70 6.19 -5.28
C ASP A 111 -7.78 7.31 -4.75
N GLY A 112 -8.38 8.40 -4.27
CA GLY A 112 -7.65 9.54 -3.70
C GLY A 112 -7.78 10.81 -4.52
N THR A 113 -7.38 11.94 -3.92
CA THR A 113 -7.47 13.26 -4.54
C THR A 113 -6.15 13.66 -5.19
N LYS A 114 -6.25 14.49 -6.22
CA LYS A 114 -5.10 15.16 -6.86
C LYS A 114 -4.85 16.56 -6.29
N ASP A 115 -5.67 17.00 -5.35
CA ASP A 115 -5.51 18.31 -4.71
C ASP A 115 -4.64 18.17 -3.45
N VAL A 116 -3.44 18.75 -3.49
CA VAL A 116 -2.49 18.76 -2.37
C VAL A 116 -3.06 19.36 -1.08
N ARG A 117 -4.09 20.24 -1.19
CA ARG A 117 -4.74 20.86 -0.03
C ARG A 117 -5.74 19.95 0.64
N ARG A 118 -6.20 18.94 -0.06
CA ARG A 118 -7.27 18.05 0.39
C ARG A 118 -6.81 16.66 0.79
N THR A 119 -5.60 16.23 0.41
CA THR A 119 -5.17 14.84 0.60
C THR A 119 -5.31 14.35 2.04
N ALA A 120 -4.92 15.17 3.03
CA ALA A 120 -4.97 14.79 4.42
C ALA A 120 -6.44 14.73 4.93
N VAL A 121 -7.29 15.69 4.54
CA VAL A 121 -8.72 15.69 4.88
C VAL A 121 -9.42 14.50 4.22
N ASP A 122 -9.19 14.27 2.93
CA ASP A 122 -9.80 13.16 2.19
C ASP A 122 -9.41 11.80 2.78
N GLN A 123 -8.21 11.70 3.37
CA GLN A 123 -7.79 10.49 4.08
C GLN A 123 -8.61 10.27 5.37
N VAL A 124 -8.83 11.33 6.13
CA VAL A 124 -9.69 11.28 7.33
C VAL A 124 -11.12 10.90 6.95
N ASP A 125 -11.67 11.53 5.93
CA ASP A 125 -13.02 11.28 5.44
C ASP A 125 -13.19 9.83 4.96
N HIS A 126 -12.21 9.31 4.22
CA HIS A 126 -12.21 7.93 3.75
C HIS A 126 -12.29 6.92 4.91
N TRP A 127 -11.46 7.10 5.95
CA TRP A 127 -11.48 6.17 7.09
C TRP A 127 -12.76 6.29 7.93
N LEU A 128 -13.34 7.48 8.03
CA LEU A 128 -14.64 7.65 8.69
C LEU A 128 -15.78 7.01 7.92
N ASP A 129 -15.78 7.10 6.60
CA ASP A 129 -16.75 6.42 5.74
C ASP A 129 -16.66 4.89 5.90
N LEU A 130 -15.45 4.35 5.95
CA LEU A 130 -15.24 2.93 6.21
C LEU A 130 -15.72 2.55 7.62
N LEU A 131 -15.36 3.32 8.64
CA LEU A 131 -15.80 3.08 10.01
C LEU A 131 -17.33 3.05 10.10
N GLY A 132 -18.02 3.98 9.45
CA GLY A 132 -19.48 4.03 9.42
C GLY A 132 -20.14 2.80 8.77
N ARG A 133 -19.41 2.08 7.89
CA ARG A 133 -19.87 0.80 7.31
C ARG A 133 -19.67 -0.37 8.25
N TRP A 134 -18.63 -0.35 9.09
CA TRP A 134 -18.30 -1.44 10.00
C TRP A 134 -19.02 -1.35 11.33
N SER A 135 -19.19 -0.13 11.83
CA SER A 135 -19.83 0.15 13.11
C SER A 135 -20.92 1.19 12.93
N PRO A 136 -22.19 0.81 13.09
CA PRO A 136 -23.30 1.76 13.09
C PRO A 136 -23.29 2.64 14.35
N ASP A 137 -22.57 2.22 15.39
CA ASP A 137 -22.50 2.97 16.65
C ASP A 137 -21.51 4.14 16.52
N ARG A 138 -21.92 5.27 17.07
CA ARG A 138 -21.05 6.44 17.16
C ARG A 138 -19.90 6.17 18.11
N VAL A 139 -18.69 6.55 17.68
CA VAL A 139 -17.49 6.51 18.52
C VAL A 139 -17.03 7.96 18.77
N PRO A 140 -17.52 8.64 19.83
CA PRO A 140 -17.29 10.07 20.03
C PRO A 140 -15.82 10.49 20.02
N MET A 141 -14.93 9.63 20.53
CA MET A 141 -13.49 9.90 20.53
C MET A 141 -12.91 9.95 19.12
N LEU A 142 -13.36 9.07 18.21
CA LEU A 142 -12.91 9.08 16.81
C LEU A 142 -13.49 10.28 16.04
N GLU A 143 -14.72 10.68 16.33
CA GLU A 143 -15.32 11.90 15.77
C GLU A 143 -14.55 13.16 16.19
N LEU A 144 -14.19 13.26 17.48
CA LEU A 144 -13.39 14.36 18.01
C LEU A 144 -11.99 14.37 17.37
N ALA A 145 -11.34 13.22 17.29
CA ALA A 145 -10.04 13.08 16.64
C ALA A 145 -10.11 13.48 15.16
N ALA A 146 -11.14 13.05 14.44
CA ALA A 146 -11.34 13.42 13.04
C ALA A 146 -11.57 14.92 12.84
N ALA A 147 -12.36 15.56 13.72
CA ALA A 147 -12.55 17.00 13.69
C ALA A 147 -11.21 17.74 13.87
N TRP A 148 -10.43 17.33 14.86
CA TRP A 148 -9.11 17.90 15.11
C TRP A 148 -8.14 17.69 13.92
N LEU A 149 -8.13 16.48 13.34
CA LEU A 149 -7.28 16.16 12.18
C LEU A 149 -7.64 17.01 10.96
N ARG A 150 -8.94 17.26 10.72
CA ARG A 150 -9.40 18.13 9.62
C ARG A 150 -8.96 19.57 9.80
N GLU A 151 -9.10 20.11 11.02
CA GLU A 151 -8.69 21.48 11.35
C GLU A 151 -7.17 21.67 11.27
N ASN A 152 -6.41 20.61 11.56
CA ASN A 152 -4.95 20.63 11.58
C ASN A 152 -4.33 19.91 10.36
N ALA A 153 -5.10 19.67 9.31
CA ALA A 153 -4.64 18.96 8.14
C ALA A 153 -3.49 19.72 7.44
N PRO A 154 -2.34 19.07 7.21
CA PRO A 154 -1.25 19.70 6.45
C PRO A 154 -1.61 19.81 4.97
N VAL A 155 -1.04 20.82 4.32
CA VAL A 155 -1.00 20.89 2.86
C VAL A 155 0.17 20.02 2.41
N ALA A 156 -0.07 19.07 1.52
CA ALA A 156 0.99 18.23 0.98
C ALA A 156 1.91 19.03 0.04
N SER A 157 3.18 18.70 -0.02
CA SER A 157 4.12 19.29 -0.99
C SER A 157 3.82 18.80 -2.41
N ARG A 158 3.39 17.55 -2.53
CA ARG A 158 2.97 16.93 -3.79
C ARG A 158 2.04 15.75 -3.55
N ILE A 159 1.40 15.30 -4.62
CA ILE A 159 0.67 14.02 -4.64
C ILE A 159 1.62 12.91 -5.04
N SER A 160 1.53 11.79 -4.35
CA SER A 160 2.28 10.56 -4.64
C SER A 160 1.38 9.33 -4.59
N ILE A 161 1.91 8.20 -5.02
CA ILE A 161 1.29 6.90 -4.73
C ILE A 161 1.61 6.57 -3.28
N THR A 162 0.59 6.19 -2.53
CA THR A 162 0.74 5.63 -1.20
C THR A 162 0.31 4.18 -1.20
N HIS A 163 1.05 3.33 -0.51
CA HIS A 163 0.75 1.90 -0.39
C HIS A 163 -0.51 1.62 0.44
N GLY A 164 -0.72 2.43 1.46
CA GLY A 164 -1.87 2.31 2.38
C GLY A 164 -1.63 1.42 3.60
N ASP A 165 -0.78 0.38 3.49
CA ASP A 165 -0.35 -0.48 4.60
C ASP A 165 1.15 -0.82 4.50
N TYR A 166 1.99 0.22 4.43
CA TYR A 166 3.44 0.07 4.30
C TYR A 166 4.08 -0.29 5.64
N ARG A 167 4.30 -1.58 5.88
CA ARG A 167 4.79 -2.12 7.15
C ARG A 167 5.64 -3.37 6.99
N ILE A 168 6.36 -3.73 8.05
CA ILE A 168 7.00 -5.05 8.19
C ILE A 168 5.91 -6.12 8.14
N GLY A 169 6.17 -7.17 7.35
CA GLY A 169 5.19 -8.22 7.07
C GLY A 169 4.55 -8.09 5.67
N ASN A 170 4.59 -6.88 5.08
CA ASN A 170 4.13 -6.66 3.71
C ASN A 170 5.30 -6.52 2.72
N PHE A 171 6.45 -7.10 3.04
CA PHE A 171 7.52 -7.30 2.08
C PHE A 171 8.14 -8.71 2.23
N LEU A 172 8.73 -9.20 1.16
CA LEU A 172 9.54 -10.40 1.14
C LEU A 172 11.02 -10.06 1.18
N GLU A 173 11.81 -10.89 1.85
CA GLU A 173 13.26 -10.76 1.86
C GLU A 173 13.92 -12.11 1.69
N VAL A 174 15.13 -12.11 1.12
CA VAL A 174 16.06 -13.23 1.05
C VAL A 174 17.44 -12.71 1.43
N ASP A 175 18.07 -13.31 2.41
CA ASP A 175 19.43 -12.99 2.85
C ASP A 175 19.70 -11.49 3.09
N GLY A 176 18.73 -10.80 3.72
CA GLY A 176 18.82 -9.37 4.01
C GLY A 176 18.52 -8.45 2.82
N ARG A 177 18.00 -8.97 1.71
CA ARG A 177 17.58 -8.20 0.55
C ARG A 177 16.06 -8.24 0.40
N ILE A 178 15.41 -7.08 0.36
CA ILE A 178 14.00 -6.98 0.03
C ILE A 178 13.79 -7.36 -1.44
N THR A 179 12.99 -8.40 -1.68
CA THR A 179 12.70 -8.95 -3.01
C THR A 179 11.38 -8.47 -3.59
N ALA A 180 10.39 -8.18 -2.76
CA ALA A 180 9.13 -7.59 -3.18
C ALA A 180 8.42 -6.86 -2.03
N ILE A 181 7.73 -5.76 -2.35
CA ILE A 181 6.68 -5.16 -1.52
C ILE A 181 5.36 -5.77 -1.97
N LEU A 182 4.55 -6.21 -1.01
CA LEU A 182 3.30 -6.94 -1.21
C LEU A 182 2.10 -6.18 -0.65
N ASP A 183 0.89 -6.66 -0.96
CA ASP A 183 -0.38 -6.21 -0.36
C ASP A 183 -0.77 -4.78 -0.70
N TRP A 184 -0.87 -4.53 -1.99
CA TRP A 184 -1.20 -3.22 -2.59
C TRP A 184 -2.70 -2.91 -2.66
N GLU A 185 -3.54 -3.67 -1.95
CA GLU A 185 -5.00 -3.54 -2.01
C GLU A 185 -5.52 -2.17 -1.52
N LEU A 186 -4.74 -1.47 -0.69
CA LEU A 186 -5.04 -0.13 -0.18
C LEU A 186 -4.33 0.99 -0.96
N VAL A 187 -3.75 0.68 -2.11
CA VAL A 187 -3.05 1.67 -2.93
C VAL A 187 -3.96 2.84 -3.30
N ARG A 188 -3.45 4.05 -3.13
CA ARG A 188 -4.18 5.28 -3.43
C ARG A 188 -3.26 6.46 -3.74
N LEU A 189 -3.84 7.54 -4.25
CA LEU A 189 -3.16 8.83 -4.30
C LEU A 189 -3.26 9.51 -2.95
N GLY A 190 -2.15 10.05 -2.46
CA GLY A 190 -2.08 10.72 -1.17
C GLY A 190 -0.90 11.69 -1.08
N ALA A 191 -0.68 12.22 0.12
CA ALA A 191 0.47 13.06 0.41
C ALA A 191 1.75 12.22 0.45
N ASP A 192 2.85 12.79 0.00
CA ASP A 192 4.17 12.22 0.20
C ASP A 192 4.63 12.38 1.68
N ILE A 193 5.72 11.67 2.04
CA ILE A 193 6.24 11.66 3.41
C ILE A 193 6.75 13.03 3.86
N THR A 194 7.16 13.90 2.93
CA THR A 194 7.73 15.23 3.26
C THR A 194 6.71 16.16 3.90
N ALA A 195 5.41 15.92 3.69
CA ALA A 195 4.35 16.67 4.37
C ALA A 195 4.33 16.47 5.89
N VAL A 196 4.92 15.38 6.39
CA VAL A 196 5.02 15.07 7.84
C VAL A 196 6.18 15.80 8.49
N GLU A 197 7.30 15.96 7.78
CA GLU A 197 8.52 16.60 8.30
C GLU A 197 8.35 18.11 8.55
N GLN A 198 7.54 18.80 7.74
CA GLN A 198 7.34 20.27 7.84
C GLN A 198 6.65 20.74 9.11
N ARG A 199 6.03 19.85 9.91
CA ARG A 199 5.38 20.19 11.19
C ARG A 199 6.14 19.76 12.43
N ALA A 200 7.23 18.99 12.26
CA ALA A 200 8.09 18.55 13.35
C ALA A 200 9.25 19.54 13.63
N ALA A 201 9.41 20.57 12.81
CA ALA A 201 10.35 21.68 12.98
C ALA A 201 9.65 22.94 13.47
#